data_75438ed21cbcf54a1ca521f683560bf3
#
_entry.id   75438ed21cbcf54a1ca521f683560bf3
#
_cell.length_a   1.000
_cell.length_b   1.000
_cell.length_c   1.000
_cell.angle_alpha   90.00
_cell.angle_beta   90.00
_cell.angle_gamma   90.00
#
_symmetry.space_group_name_H-M   'P 1'
#
loop_
_entity.id
_entity.type
_entity.pdbx_description
1 polymer ?
#
loop_
_entity_poly.entity_id
_entity_poly.type
_entity_poly.pdbx_seq_one_letter_code
_entity_poly.pdbx_strand_id
1 'polypeptide(L)'
;MIKINAGYVLLLVTSLLLSCCTKTGFATQRAEANAEVDNRFAEYKGIHATAPENDINRYAGQIKSATESHFFEADRYAGKVCTLQIRLAENGALEDERSIGGDPELCSAAIIVIRQARLPKPPSPAVYEVFKNATLEFKP
;
A
#
# COMPACT_ATOMS: atom_id res chain seq x y z
N MET A 1 -19.15 -71.96 -19.08
CA MET A 1 -19.29 -71.50 -17.69
C MET A 1 -17.91 -71.17 -17.14
N ILE A 2 -17.58 -69.91 -17.02
CA ILE A 2 -16.31 -69.44 -16.44
C ILE A 2 -16.51 -69.29 -14.92
N LYS A 3 -15.87 -70.22 -14.17
CA LYS A 3 -15.84 -70.08 -12.70
C LYS A 3 -14.82 -68.98 -12.31
N ILE A 4 -15.29 -67.79 -11.97
CA ILE A 4 -14.44 -66.74 -11.40
C ILE A 4 -14.19 -67.15 -9.96
N ASN A 5 -12.93 -67.39 -9.62
CA ASN A 5 -12.52 -67.78 -8.27
C ASN A 5 -12.53 -66.49 -7.39
N ALA A 6 -13.29 -66.54 -6.29
CA ALA A 6 -13.50 -65.44 -5.40
C ALA A 6 -12.17 -64.76 -4.87
N GLY A 7 -11.11 -65.55 -4.81
CA GLY A 7 -9.78 -65.07 -4.44
C GLY A 7 -9.12 -64.16 -5.49
N TYR A 8 -9.45 -64.33 -6.78
CA TYR A 8 -8.87 -63.48 -7.84
C TYR A 8 -9.54 -62.12 -7.93
N VAL A 9 -10.85 -62.11 -7.63
CA VAL A 9 -11.59 -60.82 -7.57
C VAL A 9 -11.11 -59.95 -6.40
N LEU A 10 -10.79 -60.59 -5.28
CA LEU A 10 -10.28 -59.88 -4.11
C LEU A 10 -8.89 -59.26 -4.36
N LEU A 11 -8.01 -59.95 -5.08
CA LEU A 11 -6.70 -59.44 -5.47
C LEU A 11 -6.77 -58.28 -6.46
N LEU A 12 -7.72 -58.32 -7.40
CA LEU A 12 -7.91 -57.22 -8.36
C LEU A 12 -8.49 -55.98 -7.70
N VAL A 13 -9.38 -56.14 -6.72
CA VAL A 13 -9.96 -54.98 -5.98
C VAL A 13 -8.92 -54.34 -5.06
N THR A 14 -8.06 -55.12 -4.42
CA THR A 14 -6.98 -54.55 -3.57
C THR A 14 -5.92 -53.84 -4.37
N SER A 15 -5.63 -54.29 -5.61
CA SER A 15 -4.67 -53.60 -6.51
C SER A 15 -5.20 -52.24 -7.01
N LEU A 16 -6.52 -52.08 -7.19
CA LEU A 16 -7.12 -50.82 -7.59
C LEU A 16 -7.17 -49.78 -6.46
N LEU A 17 -7.19 -50.22 -5.20
CA LEU A 17 -7.25 -49.34 -4.04
C LEU A 17 -5.89 -48.74 -3.64
N LEU A 18 -4.77 -49.34 -4.06
CA LEU A 18 -3.43 -48.79 -3.79
C LEU A 18 -2.98 -47.76 -4.82
N SER A 19 -3.68 -47.56 -5.93
CA SER A 19 -3.31 -46.63 -6.99
C SER A 19 -3.85 -45.22 -6.76
N CYS A 20 -4.56 -44.95 -5.66
CA CYS A 20 -5.23 -43.67 -5.41
C CYS A 20 -4.58 -42.82 -4.32
N CYS A 21 -3.31 -43.12 -3.95
CA CYS A 21 -2.56 -42.30 -2.97
C CYS A 21 -1.19 -41.85 -3.48
N THR A 22 -1.07 -41.41 -4.73
CA THR A 22 0.04 -40.54 -5.13
C THR A 22 -0.40 -39.11 -5.03
N LYS A 23 -0.56 -38.63 -3.81
CA LYS A 23 -0.68 -37.21 -3.46
C LYS A 23 0.68 -36.48 -3.55
N THR A 24 1.55 -36.83 -4.45
CA THR A 24 2.85 -36.14 -4.60
C THR A 24 2.84 -35.08 -5.70
N GLY A 25 1.86 -35.04 -6.58
CA GLY A 25 1.80 -34.03 -7.64
C GLY A 25 1.21 -32.69 -7.21
N PHE A 26 0.28 -32.67 -6.24
CA PHE A 26 -0.43 -31.44 -5.87
C PHE A 26 0.35 -30.57 -4.89
N ALA A 27 1.16 -31.18 -4.03
CA ALA A 27 2.01 -30.44 -3.09
C ALA A 27 3.20 -29.78 -3.80
N THR A 28 3.77 -30.44 -4.81
CA THR A 28 4.91 -29.91 -5.57
C THR A 28 4.48 -28.75 -6.48
N GLN A 29 3.33 -28.85 -7.15
CA GLN A 29 2.80 -27.73 -7.95
C GLN A 29 2.42 -26.51 -7.10
N ARG A 30 1.93 -26.75 -5.88
CA ARG A 30 1.57 -25.66 -4.97
C ARG A 30 2.82 -24.98 -4.39
N ALA A 31 3.88 -25.72 -4.16
CA ALA A 31 5.16 -25.16 -3.71
C ALA A 31 5.85 -24.37 -4.84
N GLU A 32 5.82 -24.85 -6.07
CA GLU A 32 6.36 -24.13 -7.24
C GLU A 32 5.55 -22.88 -7.56
N ALA A 33 4.21 -22.95 -7.49
CA ALA A 33 3.36 -21.78 -7.68
C ALA A 33 3.57 -20.71 -6.60
N ASN A 34 3.77 -21.12 -5.33
CA ASN A 34 4.07 -20.18 -4.26
C ASN A 34 5.48 -19.58 -4.38
N ALA A 35 6.47 -20.37 -4.81
CA ALA A 35 7.82 -19.86 -5.04
C ALA A 35 7.86 -18.86 -6.20
N GLU A 36 7.09 -19.07 -7.25
CA GLU A 36 6.99 -18.13 -8.38
C GLU A 36 6.27 -16.84 -7.99
N VAL A 37 5.21 -16.94 -7.17
CA VAL A 37 4.51 -15.78 -6.60
C VAL A 37 5.43 -15.00 -5.67
N ASP A 38 6.17 -15.67 -4.78
CA ASP A 38 7.12 -15.03 -3.87
C ASP A 38 8.26 -14.35 -4.63
N ASN A 39 8.76 -14.95 -5.71
CA ASN A 39 9.78 -14.35 -6.56
C ASN A 39 9.26 -13.11 -7.30
N ARG A 40 8.04 -13.14 -7.80
CA ARG A 40 7.39 -11.97 -8.42
C ARG A 40 7.11 -10.85 -7.41
N PHE A 41 6.73 -11.20 -6.18
CA PHE A 41 6.60 -10.22 -5.09
C PHE A 41 7.94 -9.63 -4.66
N ALA A 42 9.01 -10.41 -4.66
CA ALA A 42 10.35 -9.93 -4.37
C ALA A 42 10.87 -9.01 -5.49
N GLU A 43 10.60 -9.33 -6.74
CA GLU A 43 10.92 -8.49 -7.90
C GLU A 43 10.10 -7.20 -7.90
N TYR A 44 8.80 -7.28 -7.60
CA TYR A 44 7.93 -6.11 -7.44
C TYR A 44 8.37 -5.20 -6.29
N LYS A 45 8.79 -5.75 -5.15
CA LYS A 45 9.41 -5.00 -4.04
C LYS A 45 10.75 -4.37 -4.43
N GLY A 46 11.51 -4.99 -5.32
CA GLY A 46 12.77 -4.45 -5.84
C GLY A 46 12.56 -3.27 -6.80
N ILE A 47 11.47 -3.29 -7.56
CA ILE A 47 11.11 -2.23 -8.53
C ILE A 47 10.35 -1.10 -7.84
N HIS A 48 9.52 -1.41 -6.84
CA HIS A 48 8.82 -0.47 -5.98
C HIS A 48 9.34 -0.63 -4.55
N ALA A 49 10.52 -0.10 -4.28
CA ALA A 49 11.04 -0.05 -2.91
C ALA A 49 9.99 0.64 -2.03
N THR A 50 9.25 -0.15 -1.27
CA THR A 50 8.26 0.39 -0.32
C THR A 50 9.02 1.21 0.70
N ALA A 51 8.67 2.49 0.83
CA ALA A 51 9.30 3.35 1.82
C ALA A 51 9.13 2.76 3.21
N PRO A 52 10.17 2.73 4.05
CA PRO A 52 10.05 2.28 5.42
C PRO A 52 8.97 3.09 6.14
N GLU A 53 8.11 2.43 6.91
CA GLU A 53 7.00 3.08 7.62
C GLU A 53 7.48 4.22 8.53
N ASN A 54 8.62 4.05 9.19
CA ASN A 54 9.24 5.09 10.01
C ASN A 54 9.61 6.35 9.21
N ASP A 55 10.07 6.19 7.97
CA ASP A 55 10.43 7.32 7.11
C ASP A 55 9.18 8.03 6.59
N ILE A 56 8.11 7.27 6.27
CA ILE A 56 6.80 7.81 5.92
C ILE A 56 6.24 8.66 7.06
N ASN A 57 6.19 8.09 8.28
CA ASN A 57 5.64 8.77 9.46
C ASN A 57 6.46 10.01 9.82
N ARG A 58 7.78 9.92 9.75
CA ARG A 58 8.67 11.06 10.01
C ARG A 58 8.47 12.17 8.99
N TYR A 59 8.40 11.86 7.71
CA TYR A 59 8.20 12.85 6.67
C TYR A 59 6.80 13.48 6.73
N ALA A 60 5.75 12.71 7.01
CA ALA A 60 4.41 13.22 7.26
C ALA A 60 4.39 14.21 8.44
N GLY A 61 5.09 13.89 9.54
CA GLY A 61 5.25 14.77 10.69
C GLY A 61 5.98 16.08 10.34
N GLN A 62 6.97 16.02 9.47
CA GLN A 62 7.69 17.23 9.00
C GLN A 62 6.79 18.12 8.13
N ILE A 63 6.00 17.55 7.23
CA ILE A 63 5.00 18.30 6.43
C ILE A 63 4.00 18.96 7.37
N LYS A 64 3.48 18.21 8.33
CA LYS A 64 2.55 18.73 9.34
C LYS A 64 3.14 19.92 10.10
N SER A 65 4.32 19.78 10.68
CA SER A 65 4.99 20.85 11.42
C SER A 65 5.26 22.08 10.56
N ALA A 66 5.72 21.88 9.31
CA ALA A 66 5.97 22.99 8.38
C ALA A 66 4.69 23.76 8.06
N THR A 67 3.56 23.06 7.97
CA THR A 67 2.26 23.65 7.67
C THR A 67 1.68 24.37 8.89
N GLU A 68 1.69 23.71 10.06
CA GLU A 68 1.15 24.27 11.30
C GLU A 68 1.88 25.55 11.74
N SER A 69 3.19 25.64 11.48
CA SER A 69 3.97 26.84 11.81
C SER A 69 3.54 28.11 11.07
N HIS A 70 2.77 27.98 9.99
CA HIS A 70 2.23 29.09 9.19
C HIS A 70 0.72 29.31 9.40
N PHE A 71 0.09 28.50 10.25
CA PHE A 71 -1.36 28.56 10.48
C PHE A 71 -1.66 29.44 11.72
N PHE A 72 -1.67 30.76 11.55
CA PHE A 72 -1.70 31.72 12.66
C PHE A 72 -3.08 31.91 13.32
N GLU A 73 -4.17 31.59 12.67
CA GLU A 73 -5.54 31.80 13.19
C GLU A 73 -6.32 30.51 13.29
N ALA A 74 -5.65 29.44 13.75
CA ALA A 74 -6.25 28.09 13.83
C ALA A 74 -7.58 28.09 14.61
N ASP A 75 -7.66 28.81 15.74
CA ASP A 75 -8.84 28.88 16.60
C ASP A 75 -10.10 29.41 15.88
N ARG A 76 -9.91 30.27 14.86
CA ARG A 76 -11.01 30.80 14.05
C ARG A 76 -11.76 29.73 13.28
N TYR A 77 -11.07 28.62 13.00
CA TYR A 77 -11.58 27.51 12.22
C TYR A 77 -11.86 26.26 13.08
N ALA A 78 -11.92 26.42 14.39
CA ALA A 78 -12.17 25.29 15.29
C ALA A 78 -13.43 24.51 14.90
N GLY A 79 -13.32 23.19 14.79
CA GLY A 79 -14.39 22.28 14.38
C GLY A 79 -14.69 22.24 12.88
N LYS A 80 -14.00 23.04 12.06
CA LYS A 80 -14.07 22.95 10.60
C LYS A 80 -13.05 21.94 10.06
N VAL A 81 -13.28 21.44 8.86
CA VAL A 81 -12.39 20.48 8.17
C VAL A 81 -12.17 20.95 6.74
N CYS A 82 -10.94 20.85 6.26
CA CYS A 82 -10.61 21.05 4.86
C CYS A 82 -9.67 19.96 4.37
N THR A 83 -9.93 19.42 3.21
CA THR A 83 -9.10 18.44 2.55
C THR A 83 -8.50 19.02 1.27
N LEU A 84 -7.17 19.08 1.23
CA LEU A 84 -6.41 19.51 0.06
C LEU A 84 -5.73 18.32 -0.59
N GLN A 85 -5.74 18.29 -1.90
CA GLN A 85 -4.82 17.47 -2.69
C GLN A 85 -3.64 18.33 -3.12
N ILE A 86 -2.42 17.85 -2.87
CA ILE A 86 -1.19 18.53 -3.26
C ILE A 86 -0.35 17.65 -4.18
N ARG A 87 0.46 18.29 -5.01
CA ARG A 87 1.50 17.63 -5.80
C ARG A 87 2.86 18.25 -5.46
N LEU A 88 3.81 17.35 -5.16
CA LEU A 88 5.17 17.72 -4.80
C LEU A 88 6.17 17.32 -5.89
N ALA A 89 7.18 18.13 -6.09
CA ALA A 89 8.38 17.79 -6.85
C ALA A 89 9.33 16.93 -5.99
N GLU A 90 10.31 16.29 -6.61
CA GLU A 90 11.32 15.46 -5.95
C GLU A 90 12.16 16.21 -4.90
N ASN A 91 12.30 17.51 -5.06
CA ASN A 91 13.01 18.38 -4.11
C ASN A 91 12.13 18.86 -2.94
N GLY A 92 10.85 18.46 -2.89
CA GLY A 92 9.87 18.87 -1.88
C GLY A 92 9.13 20.18 -2.22
N ALA A 93 9.39 20.78 -3.38
CA ALA A 93 8.65 21.98 -3.79
C ALA A 93 7.18 21.64 -4.10
N LEU A 94 6.28 22.55 -3.70
CA LEU A 94 4.87 22.43 -4.05
C LEU A 94 4.68 22.82 -5.53
N GLU A 95 4.15 21.90 -6.34
CA GLU A 95 3.88 22.12 -7.76
C GLU A 95 2.42 22.48 -8.02
N ASP A 96 1.50 21.88 -7.26
CA ASP A 96 0.08 22.09 -7.42
C ASP A 96 -0.67 21.85 -6.10
N GLU A 97 -1.76 22.56 -5.90
CA GLU A 97 -2.65 22.36 -4.76
C GLU A 97 -4.08 22.67 -5.14
N ARG A 98 -5.02 21.88 -4.62
CA ARG A 98 -6.46 22.09 -4.81
C ARG A 98 -7.25 21.59 -3.61
N SER A 99 -8.34 22.29 -3.31
CA SER A 99 -9.34 21.79 -2.36
C SER A 99 -10.18 20.70 -3.03
N ILE A 100 -10.35 19.57 -2.32
CA ILE A 100 -11.20 18.46 -2.75
C ILE A 100 -12.41 18.26 -1.83
N GLY A 101 -12.50 19.01 -0.73
CA GLY A 101 -13.66 19.00 0.17
C GLY A 101 -13.44 19.79 1.43
N GLY A 102 -14.54 20.13 2.11
CA GLY A 102 -14.53 20.79 3.40
C GLY A 102 -15.07 22.22 3.41
N ASP A 103 -14.79 22.95 4.49
CA ASP A 103 -15.22 24.33 4.66
C ASP A 103 -14.48 25.29 3.71
N PRO A 104 -15.16 26.13 2.92
CA PRO A 104 -14.52 26.97 1.90
C PRO A 104 -13.57 28.02 2.47
N GLU A 105 -13.87 28.57 3.66
CA GLU A 105 -13.01 29.59 4.29
C GLU A 105 -11.73 28.94 4.82
N LEU A 106 -11.87 27.80 5.51
CA LEU A 106 -10.72 27.03 5.96
C LEU A 106 -9.87 26.55 4.78
N CYS A 107 -10.49 26.10 3.69
CA CYS A 107 -9.76 25.65 2.51
C CYS A 107 -8.97 26.79 1.85
N SER A 108 -9.55 27.99 1.79
CA SER A 108 -8.83 29.17 1.29
C SER A 108 -7.63 29.51 2.17
N ALA A 109 -7.79 29.46 3.49
CA ALA A 109 -6.68 29.66 4.45
C ALA A 109 -5.62 28.56 4.31
N ALA A 110 -6.02 27.32 4.22
CA ALA A 110 -5.12 26.16 4.09
C ALA A 110 -4.27 26.22 2.80
N ILE A 111 -4.83 26.66 1.69
CA ILE A 111 -4.09 26.89 0.43
C ILE A 111 -3.02 27.96 0.63
N ILE A 112 -3.33 29.06 1.30
CA ILE A 112 -2.34 30.12 1.58
C ILE A 112 -1.21 29.55 2.46
N VAL A 113 -1.57 28.80 3.49
CA VAL A 113 -0.63 28.19 4.42
C VAL A 113 0.32 27.24 3.71
N ILE A 114 -0.21 26.33 2.88
CA ILE A 114 0.64 25.31 2.20
C ILE A 114 1.59 25.96 1.18
N ARG A 115 1.18 27.04 0.53
CA ARG A 115 2.04 27.84 -0.38
C ARG A 115 3.18 28.55 0.34
N GLN A 116 2.96 28.98 1.58
CA GLN A 116 3.97 29.66 2.40
C GLN A 116 4.87 28.67 3.13
N ALA A 117 4.39 27.46 3.38
CA ALA A 117 5.14 26.43 4.06
C ALA A 117 6.34 25.98 3.21
N ARG A 118 7.52 25.94 3.84
CA ARG A 118 8.71 25.35 3.24
C ARG A 118 8.70 23.85 3.51
N LEU A 119 8.11 23.12 2.59
CA LEU A 119 8.05 21.67 2.71
C LEU A 119 9.44 21.06 2.56
N PRO A 120 9.82 20.10 3.42
CA PRO A 120 11.13 19.47 3.35
C PRO A 120 11.24 18.56 2.13
N LYS A 121 12.47 18.33 1.68
CA LYS A 121 12.74 17.35 0.64
C LYS A 121 12.44 15.93 1.17
N PRO A 122 11.78 15.07 0.38
CA PRO A 122 11.62 13.65 0.72
C PRO A 122 12.98 12.97 0.97
N PRO A 123 13.13 12.17 2.03
CA PRO A 123 14.41 11.55 2.40
C PRO A 123 14.88 10.48 1.42
N SER A 124 13.98 9.94 0.60
CA SER A 124 14.31 8.93 -0.41
C SER A 124 13.32 8.97 -1.58
N PRO A 125 13.69 8.42 -2.75
CA PRO A 125 12.76 8.28 -3.87
C PRO A 125 11.50 7.47 -3.50
N ALA A 126 11.63 6.45 -2.65
CA ALA A 126 10.51 5.65 -2.20
C ALA A 126 9.50 6.48 -1.37
N VAL A 127 9.96 7.36 -0.49
CA VAL A 127 9.10 8.30 0.25
C VAL A 127 8.49 9.32 -0.71
N TYR A 128 9.25 9.83 -1.68
CA TYR A 128 8.71 10.72 -2.71
C TYR A 128 7.54 10.09 -3.47
N GLU A 129 7.67 8.83 -3.90
CA GLU A 129 6.60 8.12 -4.60
C GLU A 129 5.28 8.05 -3.80
N VAL A 130 5.37 7.95 -2.46
CA VAL A 130 4.21 7.97 -1.57
C VAL A 130 3.57 9.36 -1.49
N PHE A 131 4.39 10.42 -1.45
CA PHE A 131 3.92 11.78 -1.17
C PHE A 131 3.81 12.70 -2.40
N LYS A 132 4.27 12.29 -3.57
CA LYS A 132 4.20 13.11 -4.79
C LYS A 132 2.78 13.60 -5.13
N ASN A 133 1.76 12.83 -4.77
CA ASN A 133 0.34 13.21 -4.84
C ASN A 133 -0.30 12.93 -3.49
N ALA A 134 -0.10 13.81 -2.53
CA ALA A 134 -0.59 13.62 -1.18
C ALA A 134 -1.95 14.31 -0.95
N THR A 135 -2.69 13.76 -0.01
CA THR A 135 -3.92 14.37 0.51
C THR A 135 -3.64 14.83 1.95
N LEU A 136 -3.88 16.10 2.21
CA LEU A 136 -3.72 16.73 3.52
C LEU A 136 -5.07 17.12 4.08
N GLU A 137 -5.34 16.73 5.32
CA GLU A 137 -6.53 17.12 6.05
C GLU A 137 -6.18 18.13 7.14
N PHE A 138 -6.81 19.30 7.06
CA PHE A 138 -6.70 20.37 8.03
C PHE A 138 -7.88 20.31 9.00
N LYS A 139 -7.57 20.19 10.29
CA LYS A 139 -8.52 20.19 11.41
C LYS A 139 -7.92 21.01 12.54
N PRO A 140 -8.03 22.34 12.49
CA PRO A 140 -7.56 23.22 13.55
C PRO A 140 -8.35 23.03 14.84
#